data_c26fa74d99aca059b3e8c70b7431a019
#
_entry.id   c26fa74d99aca059b3e8c70b7431a019
#
_cell.length_a   1.000
_cell.length_b   1.000
_cell.length_c   1.000
_cell.angle_alpha   90.00
_cell.angle_beta   90.00
_cell.angle_gamma   90.00
#
_symmetry.space_group_name_H-M   'P 1'
#
loop_
_entity.id
_entity.type
_entity.pdbx_description
1 polymer ?
#
loop_
_entity_poly.entity_id
_entity_poly.type
_entity_poly.pdbx_seq_one_letter_code
_entity_poly.pdbx_strand_id
1 'polypeptide(L)'
;MYYFFRRIHFIFSLPHAHILIILRDKILTCRHIDAVVSAEIPDPIADPELHQLVTGHMLHPLCDVCEDYGCRRDKNGVVCPCVRHYPKDMCRETAIIPDGYPMYMRRGRFQATVRGGRIISDNWVVPYNAYLLRRYRSHVNVEVCKCPQQHIPFTTLYA
;
A
#
# COMPACT_ATOMS: atom_id res chain seq x y z
N MET A 1 -2.94 -26.54 -0.90
CA MET A 1 -4.04 -26.23 -1.81
C MET A 1 -4.15 -24.72 -1.87
N TYR A 2 -4.01 -24.11 -3.03
CA TYR A 2 -4.12 -22.66 -3.20
C TYR A 2 -5.52 -22.37 -3.70
N TYR A 3 -6.27 -21.52 -3.03
CA TYR A 3 -7.51 -20.98 -3.55
C TYR A 3 -7.21 -19.60 -4.14
N PHE A 4 -7.50 -19.45 -5.42
CA PHE A 4 -7.34 -18.21 -6.13
C PHE A 4 -8.72 -17.66 -6.47
N PHE A 5 -9.02 -16.46 -6.02
CA PHE A 5 -10.23 -15.74 -6.41
C PHE A 5 -9.83 -14.47 -7.16
N ARG A 6 -10.31 -14.32 -8.38
CA ARG A 6 -10.08 -13.15 -9.22
C ARG A 6 -11.40 -12.46 -9.49
N ARG A 7 -11.51 -11.21 -9.13
CA ARG A 7 -12.60 -10.34 -9.56
C ARG A 7 -12.01 -9.19 -10.36
N ILE A 8 -12.39 -9.08 -11.64
CA ILE A 8 -12.00 -7.98 -12.51
C ILE A 8 -13.15 -6.98 -12.50
N HIS A 9 -12.88 -5.75 -12.19
CA HIS A 9 -13.81 -4.64 -12.28
C HIS A 9 -13.28 -3.62 -13.28
N PHE A 10 -14.19 -3.02 -14.03
CA PHE A 10 -13.93 -1.85 -14.85
C PHE A 10 -14.62 -0.66 -14.18
N ILE A 11 -13.84 0.21 -13.53
CA ILE A 11 -14.32 1.47 -13.00
C ILE A 11 -13.56 2.57 -13.74
N PHE A 12 -14.28 3.48 -14.39
CA PHE A 12 -13.70 4.62 -15.13
C PHE A 12 -12.64 4.26 -16.18
N SER A 13 -12.90 3.24 -17.00
CA SER A 13 -12.06 2.83 -18.14
C SER A 13 -10.68 2.25 -17.82
N LEU A 14 -10.28 2.13 -16.54
CA LEU A 14 -9.02 1.50 -16.16
C LEU A 14 -9.27 0.06 -15.68
N PRO A 15 -8.67 -0.94 -16.33
CA PRO A 15 -8.75 -2.33 -15.85
C PRO A 15 -8.01 -2.45 -14.51
N HIS A 16 -8.67 -3.01 -13.51
CA HIS A 16 -8.03 -3.35 -12.24
C HIS A 16 -8.52 -4.72 -11.76
N ALA A 17 -7.70 -5.41 -11.00
CA ALA A 17 -7.99 -6.73 -10.49
C ALA A 17 -7.82 -6.78 -8.97
N HIS A 18 -8.81 -7.37 -8.29
CA HIS A 18 -8.69 -7.77 -6.90
C HIS A 18 -8.34 -9.26 -6.86
N ILE A 19 -7.21 -9.58 -6.23
CA ILE A 19 -6.72 -10.95 -6.17
C ILE A 19 -6.58 -11.35 -4.71
N LEU A 20 -7.32 -12.37 -4.29
CA LEU A 20 -7.17 -13.01 -3.00
C LEU A 20 -6.30 -14.24 -3.14
N ILE A 21 -5.22 -14.31 -2.37
CA ILE A 21 -4.32 -15.47 -2.33
C ILE A 21 -4.42 -16.09 -0.94
N ILE A 22 -4.84 -17.35 -0.89
CA ILE A 22 -4.85 -18.13 0.35
C ILE A 22 -3.57 -18.99 0.33
N LEU A 23 -2.64 -18.67 1.23
CA LEU A 23 -1.39 -19.38 1.34
C LEU A 23 -1.58 -20.67 2.14
N ARG A 24 -0.90 -21.74 1.69
CA ARG A 24 -0.82 -23.00 2.42
C ARG A 24 -0.10 -22.81 3.76
N ASP A 25 1.05 -22.16 3.69
CA ASP A 25 1.85 -21.80 4.85
C ASP A 25 1.51 -20.37 5.25
N LYS A 26 0.90 -20.24 6.43
CA LYS A 26 0.40 -18.95 6.89
C LYS A 26 1.55 -17.99 7.24
N ILE A 27 1.36 -16.73 6.88
CA ILE A 27 2.21 -15.63 7.35
C ILE A 27 1.80 -15.33 8.81
N LEU A 28 2.61 -15.77 9.77
CA LEU A 28 2.25 -15.71 11.19
C LEU A 28 3.08 -14.71 12.00
N THR A 29 4.20 -14.24 11.48
CA THR A 29 5.13 -13.36 12.19
C THR A 29 5.38 -12.06 11.43
N CYS A 30 5.75 -11.01 12.15
CA CYS A 30 6.16 -9.73 11.54
C CYS A 30 7.30 -9.92 10.54
N ARG A 31 8.26 -10.79 10.84
CA ARG A 31 9.37 -11.11 9.92
C ARG A 31 8.88 -11.73 8.61
N HIS A 32 7.88 -12.58 8.65
CA HIS A 32 7.27 -13.13 7.41
C HIS A 32 6.53 -12.06 6.63
N ILE A 33 5.87 -11.12 7.32
CA ILE A 33 5.21 -9.97 6.70
C ILE A 33 6.25 -9.11 5.98
N ASP A 34 7.33 -8.72 6.67
CA ASP A 34 8.39 -7.85 6.13
C ASP A 34 9.14 -8.49 4.96
N ALA A 35 9.18 -9.82 4.89
CA ALA A 35 9.76 -10.54 3.76
C ALA A 35 8.90 -10.46 2.48
N VAL A 36 7.61 -10.16 2.61
CA VAL A 36 6.64 -10.16 1.50
C VAL A 36 6.13 -8.77 1.17
N VAL A 37 5.93 -7.92 2.17
CA VAL A 37 5.35 -6.59 2.01
C VAL A 37 6.27 -5.53 2.60
N SER A 38 6.47 -4.45 1.85
CA SER A 38 7.16 -3.24 2.31
C SER A 38 6.24 -2.03 2.21
N ALA A 39 6.42 -1.07 3.11
CA ALA A 39 5.74 0.22 3.07
C ALA A 39 6.73 1.38 3.26
N GLU A 40 7.98 1.19 2.81
CA GLU A 40 9.06 2.16 2.89
C GLU A 40 9.52 2.60 1.51
N ILE A 41 10.06 3.80 1.41
CA ILE A 41 10.77 4.28 0.22
C ILE A 41 12.14 3.60 0.21
N PRO A 42 12.52 2.89 -0.88
CA PRO A 42 13.81 2.24 -0.98
C PRO A 42 14.96 3.24 -1.05
N ASP A 43 16.15 2.77 -0.70
CA ASP A 43 17.39 3.51 -0.86
C ASP A 43 17.64 3.82 -2.34
N PRO A 44 17.72 5.09 -2.75
CA PRO A 44 17.92 5.49 -4.15
C PRO A 44 19.29 5.07 -4.71
N ILE A 45 20.28 4.80 -3.85
CA ILE A 45 21.63 4.40 -4.25
C ILE A 45 21.71 2.87 -4.31
N ALA A 46 21.23 2.18 -3.27
CA ALA A 46 21.31 0.73 -3.20
C ALA A 46 20.33 0.05 -4.19
N ASP A 47 19.18 0.65 -4.42
CA ASP A 47 18.14 0.08 -5.30
C ASP A 47 17.41 1.18 -6.08
N PRO A 48 18.05 1.79 -7.06
CA PRO A 48 17.50 2.91 -7.82
C PRO A 48 16.26 2.53 -8.63
N GLU A 49 16.20 1.30 -9.16
CA GLU A 49 15.02 0.85 -9.90
C GLU A 49 13.78 0.75 -9.00
N LEU A 50 13.90 0.10 -7.85
CA LEU A 50 12.77 -0.03 -6.93
C LEU A 50 12.36 1.33 -6.36
N HIS A 51 13.35 2.19 -6.06
CA HIS A 51 13.07 3.56 -5.64
C HIS A 51 12.22 4.32 -6.66
N GLN A 52 12.59 4.25 -7.95
CA GLN A 52 11.82 4.89 -9.02
C GLN A 52 10.41 4.31 -9.16
N LEU A 53 10.26 2.99 -9.05
CA LEU A 53 8.96 2.33 -9.12
C LEU A 53 8.06 2.70 -7.95
N VAL A 54 8.60 2.72 -6.72
CA VAL A 54 7.83 3.10 -5.53
C VAL A 54 7.41 4.55 -5.59
N THR A 55 8.33 5.46 -5.92
CA THR A 55 8.03 6.89 -6.00
C THR A 55 7.12 7.25 -7.16
N GLY A 56 7.13 6.47 -8.24
CA GLY A 56 6.27 6.65 -9.40
C GLY A 56 4.87 6.03 -9.26
N HIS A 57 4.72 4.93 -8.53
CA HIS A 57 3.48 4.14 -8.53
C HIS A 57 2.87 3.89 -7.15
N MET A 58 3.66 3.91 -6.07
CA MET A 58 3.22 3.45 -4.76
C MET A 58 3.05 4.56 -3.73
N LEU A 59 3.02 5.81 -4.15
CA LEU A 59 2.71 6.93 -3.27
C LEU A 59 1.23 7.27 -3.32
N HIS A 60 0.61 7.33 -2.15
CA HIS A 60 -0.79 7.77 -2.07
C HIS A 60 -0.87 9.26 -2.47
N PRO A 61 -1.79 9.65 -3.37
CA PRO A 61 -1.99 11.04 -3.74
C PRO A 61 -2.27 11.92 -2.52
N LEU A 62 -1.69 13.11 -2.50
CA LEU A 62 -1.97 14.08 -1.44
C LEU A 62 -3.42 14.54 -1.54
N CYS A 63 -4.18 14.43 -0.46
CA CYS A 63 -5.63 14.65 -0.45
C CYS A 63 -6.08 16.08 -0.76
N ASP A 64 -5.18 17.06 -0.68
CA ASP A 64 -5.43 18.44 -1.11
C ASP A 64 -5.43 18.61 -2.65
N VAL A 65 -4.97 17.59 -3.39
CA VAL A 65 -4.92 17.54 -4.86
C VAL A 65 -5.87 16.46 -5.42
N CYS A 66 -6.47 15.66 -4.55
CA CYS A 66 -7.15 14.42 -4.87
C CYS A 66 -8.67 14.65 -4.98
N GLU A 67 -9.12 15.31 -6.05
CA GLU A 67 -10.54 15.46 -6.32
C GLU A 67 -11.23 14.14 -6.69
N ASP A 68 -10.46 13.15 -7.18
CA ASP A 68 -10.99 11.93 -7.80
C ASP A 68 -11.21 10.74 -6.85
N TYR A 69 -10.66 10.76 -5.62
CA TYR A 69 -10.65 9.59 -4.74
C TYR A 69 -11.57 9.67 -3.51
N GLY A 70 -12.60 10.53 -3.55
CA GLY A 70 -13.57 10.65 -2.47
C GLY A 70 -13.09 11.47 -1.26
N CYS A 71 -11.88 12.00 -1.30
CA CYS A 71 -11.41 13.00 -0.35
C CYS A 71 -11.98 14.35 -0.76
N ARG A 72 -13.16 14.67 -0.28
CA ARG A 72 -13.83 15.93 -0.61
C ARG A 72 -13.48 17.00 0.41
N ARG A 73 -13.37 18.23 -0.05
CA ARG A 73 -13.53 19.39 0.83
C ARG A 73 -14.98 19.42 1.30
N ASP A 74 -15.19 19.69 2.57
CA ASP A 74 -16.53 19.95 3.06
C ASP A 74 -17.09 21.24 2.42
N LYS A 75 -18.38 21.53 2.66
CA LYS A 75 -19.06 22.73 2.14
C LYS A 75 -18.39 24.05 2.57
N ASN A 76 -17.50 24.01 3.56
CA ASN A 76 -16.76 25.15 4.11
C ASN A 76 -15.33 25.23 3.59
N GLY A 77 -14.93 24.35 2.65
CA GLY A 77 -13.58 24.30 2.10
C GLY A 77 -12.54 23.60 3.00
N VAL A 78 -12.98 23.00 4.10
CA VAL A 78 -12.10 22.23 5.00
C VAL A 78 -11.78 20.89 4.36
N VAL A 79 -10.49 20.55 4.28
CA VAL A 79 -10.03 19.26 3.76
C VAL A 79 -10.48 18.16 4.71
N CYS A 80 -11.37 17.29 4.23
CA CYS A 80 -11.78 16.12 5.00
C CYS A 80 -10.60 15.16 5.21
N PRO A 81 -10.56 14.43 6.33
CA PRO A 81 -9.58 13.37 6.53
C PRO A 81 -9.61 12.39 5.36
N CYS A 82 -8.43 11.92 4.93
CA CYS A 82 -8.33 10.92 3.89
C CYS A 82 -9.12 9.66 4.25
N VAL A 83 -10.06 9.25 3.41
CA VAL A 83 -10.88 8.03 3.62
C VAL A 83 -10.04 6.75 3.72
N ARG A 84 -8.78 6.79 3.26
CA ARG A 84 -7.81 5.70 3.39
C ARG A 84 -6.84 5.91 4.55
N HIS A 85 -7.09 6.93 5.38
CA HIS A 85 -6.29 7.28 6.56
C HIS A 85 -4.81 7.53 6.22
N TYR A 86 -4.53 8.31 5.15
CA TYR A 86 -3.20 8.82 4.89
C TYR A 86 -3.08 10.27 5.42
N PRO A 87 -1.89 10.65 5.92
CA PRO A 87 -0.67 9.85 6.10
C PRO A 87 -0.83 8.77 7.17
N LYS A 88 -0.17 7.64 6.97
CA LYS A 88 -0.10 6.56 7.96
C LYS A 88 0.89 6.90 9.08
N ASP A 89 0.69 6.30 10.25
CA ASP A 89 1.63 6.45 11.36
C ASP A 89 3.00 5.86 11.02
N MET A 90 4.05 6.51 11.51
CA MET A 90 5.42 5.99 11.43
C MET A 90 5.57 4.86 12.45
N CYS A 91 6.21 3.78 12.03
CA CYS A 91 6.40 2.59 12.84
C CYS A 91 7.80 2.02 12.62
N ARG A 92 8.56 1.83 13.70
CA ARG A 92 9.94 1.32 13.60
C ARG A 92 10.01 -0.15 13.23
N GLU A 93 8.98 -0.91 13.58
CA GLU A 93 8.88 -2.36 13.36
C GLU A 93 7.44 -2.69 12.95
N THR A 94 7.26 -3.68 12.10
CA THR A 94 5.93 -4.18 11.76
C THR A 94 5.26 -4.78 12.99
N ALA A 95 4.03 -4.39 13.25
CA ALA A 95 3.23 -4.90 14.36
C ALA A 95 1.93 -5.54 13.87
N ILE A 96 1.56 -6.65 14.47
CA ILE A 96 0.29 -7.34 14.20
C ILE A 96 -0.75 -6.83 15.21
N ILE A 97 -1.76 -6.14 14.71
CA ILE A 97 -2.87 -5.67 15.51
C ILE A 97 -3.92 -6.79 15.61
N PRO A 98 -4.51 -7.05 16.78
CA PRO A 98 -5.44 -8.17 16.99
C PRO A 98 -6.62 -8.20 16.01
N ASP A 99 -7.20 -7.04 15.71
CA ASP A 99 -8.46 -6.91 14.98
C ASP A 99 -8.32 -6.21 13.62
N GLY A 100 -7.10 -6.16 13.04
CA GLY A 100 -6.87 -5.38 11.84
C GLY A 100 -5.76 -5.86 10.93
N TYR A 101 -5.47 -5.01 9.97
CA TYR A 101 -4.31 -5.13 9.10
C TYR A 101 -3.03 -4.86 9.88
N PRO A 102 -1.90 -5.47 9.54
CA PRO A 102 -0.61 -5.17 10.16
C PRO A 102 -0.28 -3.67 10.04
N MET A 103 0.29 -3.13 11.08
CA MET A 103 1.02 -1.86 10.98
C MET A 103 2.37 -2.17 10.36
N TYR A 104 2.53 -1.82 9.09
CA TYR A 104 3.79 -2.06 8.37
C TYR A 104 4.87 -1.10 8.83
N MET A 105 6.11 -1.58 8.87
CA MET A 105 7.29 -0.79 9.19
C MET A 105 7.42 0.42 8.24
N ARG A 106 7.64 1.62 8.83
CA ARG A 106 7.77 2.92 8.17
C ARG A 106 8.75 3.79 8.96
N ARG A 107 10.02 3.69 8.65
CA ARG A 107 11.10 4.31 9.45
C ARG A 107 11.50 5.70 9.01
N GLY A 108 11.05 6.14 7.84
CA GLY A 108 11.38 7.46 7.28
C GLY A 108 12.84 7.64 6.91
N ARG A 109 13.52 6.56 6.52
CA ARG A 109 14.95 6.60 6.18
C ARG A 109 15.22 7.40 4.93
N PHE A 110 14.31 7.33 3.97
CA PHE A 110 14.39 8.01 2.69
C PHE A 110 13.14 8.85 2.46
N GLN A 111 13.28 9.81 1.57
CA GLN A 111 12.22 10.73 1.21
C GLN A 111 12.14 10.85 -0.30
N ALA A 112 10.99 11.25 -0.80
CA ALA A 112 10.78 11.52 -2.21
C ALA A 112 10.21 12.92 -2.40
N THR A 113 10.64 13.59 -3.46
CA THR A 113 10.04 14.85 -3.89
C THR A 113 8.98 14.55 -4.92
N VAL A 114 7.74 14.92 -4.64
CA VAL A 114 6.62 14.77 -5.56
C VAL A 114 6.34 16.05 -6.34
N ARG A 115 5.43 15.96 -7.32
CA ARG A 115 5.00 17.10 -8.12
C ARG A 115 4.59 18.27 -7.21
N GLY A 116 5.08 19.46 -7.51
CA GLY A 116 4.89 20.66 -6.67
C GLY A 116 5.98 20.87 -5.61
N GLY A 117 7.07 20.10 -5.62
CA GLY A 117 8.22 20.28 -4.73
C GLY A 117 8.00 19.80 -3.29
N ARG A 118 6.89 19.11 -3.00
CA ARG A 118 6.61 18.60 -1.65
C ARG A 118 7.45 17.38 -1.35
N ILE A 119 8.04 17.37 -0.18
CA ILE A 119 8.83 16.24 0.32
C ILE A 119 7.89 15.34 1.13
N ILE A 120 7.89 14.07 0.79
CA ILE A 120 7.09 13.03 1.45
C ILE A 120 7.99 11.89 1.93
N SER A 121 7.51 11.17 2.93
CA SER A 121 8.20 10.05 3.56
C SER A 121 7.34 8.78 3.49
N ASP A 122 7.77 7.72 4.16
CA ASP A 122 7.14 6.39 4.18
C ASP A 122 5.67 6.41 4.59
N ASN A 123 5.25 7.41 5.36
CA ASN A 123 3.84 7.57 5.77
C ASN A 123 2.85 7.76 4.61
N TRP A 124 3.33 8.02 3.40
CA TRP A 124 2.53 8.11 2.17
C TRP A 124 2.67 6.89 1.25
N VAL A 125 3.53 5.94 1.59
CA VAL A 125 3.74 4.75 0.77
C VAL A 125 2.59 3.76 0.93
N VAL A 126 2.02 3.31 -0.18
CA VAL A 126 1.07 2.19 -0.23
C VAL A 126 1.84 0.89 -0.08
N PRO A 127 1.40 -0.04 0.79
CA PRO A 127 2.10 -1.32 0.96
C PRO A 127 2.24 -2.07 -0.36
N TYR A 128 3.44 -2.58 -0.63
CA TYR A 128 3.75 -3.23 -1.90
C TYR A 128 4.63 -4.48 -1.73
N ASN A 129 4.63 -5.33 -2.75
CA ASN A 129 5.61 -6.40 -2.89
C ASN A 129 6.63 -6.02 -3.97
N ALA A 130 7.92 -6.02 -3.62
CA ALA A 130 8.98 -5.57 -4.52
C ALA A 130 9.08 -6.40 -5.82
N TYR A 131 8.89 -7.72 -5.73
CA TYR A 131 8.88 -8.58 -6.91
C TYR A 131 7.73 -8.26 -7.87
N LEU A 132 6.51 -8.14 -7.35
CA LEU A 132 5.35 -7.81 -8.16
C LEU A 132 5.45 -6.41 -8.77
N LEU A 133 5.93 -5.44 -8.00
CA LEU A 133 6.11 -4.07 -8.48
C LEU A 133 7.13 -4.00 -9.64
N ARG A 134 8.26 -4.72 -9.55
CA ARG A 134 9.22 -4.82 -10.65
C ARG A 134 8.62 -5.54 -11.86
N ARG A 135 7.85 -6.60 -11.61
CA ARG A 135 7.26 -7.44 -12.67
C ARG A 135 6.21 -6.70 -13.48
N TYR A 136 5.36 -5.92 -12.83
CA TYR A 136 4.20 -5.27 -13.48
C TYR A 136 4.41 -3.78 -13.73
N ARG A 137 5.36 -3.14 -13.06
CA ARG A 137 5.71 -1.71 -13.21
C ARG A 137 4.48 -0.79 -13.16
N SER A 138 3.55 -1.10 -12.27
CA SER A 138 2.28 -0.40 -12.09
C SER A 138 1.90 -0.36 -10.61
N HIS A 139 0.83 0.35 -10.26
CA HIS A 139 0.32 0.37 -8.90
C HIS A 139 -0.14 -1.03 -8.45
N VAL A 140 0.53 -1.62 -7.48
CA VAL A 140 0.25 -2.96 -6.94
C VAL A 140 0.20 -2.91 -5.42
N ASN A 141 -0.98 -2.65 -4.86
CA ASN A 141 -1.17 -2.74 -3.40
C ASN A 141 -1.17 -4.21 -2.95
N VAL A 142 -0.35 -4.54 -1.97
CA VAL A 142 -0.27 -5.88 -1.37
C VAL A 142 -0.41 -5.76 0.12
N GLU A 143 -1.40 -6.44 0.67
CA GLU A 143 -1.66 -6.43 2.11
C GLU A 143 -1.77 -7.84 2.65
N VAL A 144 -1.24 -8.06 3.85
CA VAL A 144 -1.42 -9.31 4.59
C VAL A 144 -2.57 -9.13 5.55
N CYS A 145 -3.59 -9.95 5.41
CA CYS A 145 -4.71 -9.95 6.33
C CYS A 145 -4.56 -11.09 7.33
N LYS A 146 -4.62 -10.78 8.63
CA LYS A 146 -4.74 -11.79 9.66
C LYS A 146 -6.21 -12.16 9.80
N CYS A 147 -6.59 -13.38 9.45
CA CYS A 147 -7.93 -13.87 9.67
C CYS A 147 -8.10 -14.31 11.13
N PRO A 148 -9.01 -13.74 11.92
CA PRO A 148 -9.68 -14.46 12.97
C PRO A 148 -10.50 -15.56 12.30
N GLN A 149 -10.66 -16.70 12.89
CA GLN A 149 -11.10 -17.99 12.34
C GLN A 149 -12.38 -18.03 11.47
N GLN A 150 -12.99 -16.92 11.08
CA GLN A 150 -14.28 -16.91 10.36
C GLN A 150 -14.39 -15.95 9.15
N HIS A 151 -13.41 -15.13 8.82
CA HIS A 151 -13.52 -14.25 7.66
C HIS A 151 -12.29 -14.35 6.74
N ILE A 152 -12.55 -14.54 5.46
CA ILE A 152 -11.55 -14.65 4.39
C ILE A 152 -10.87 -13.29 4.21
N PRO A 153 -9.56 -13.19 4.38
CA PRO A 153 -8.85 -11.93 4.16
C PRO A 153 -8.71 -11.62 2.67
N PHE A 154 -8.95 -10.37 2.31
CA PHE A 154 -8.76 -9.89 0.95
C PHE A 154 -7.39 -9.23 0.82
N THR A 155 -6.57 -9.73 -0.08
CA THR A 155 -5.43 -8.97 -0.60
C THR A 155 -5.88 -8.30 -1.89
N THR A 156 -5.87 -6.98 -1.91
CA THR A 156 -6.29 -6.22 -3.07
C THR A 156 -5.06 -5.85 -3.89
N LEU A 157 -4.95 -6.41 -5.09
CA LEU A 157 -3.97 -5.99 -6.09
C LEU A 157 -4.68 -5.02 -7.04
N TYR A 158 -4.24 -3.77 -7.04
CA TYR A 158 -4.58 -2.80 -8.09
C TYR A 158 -3.45 -2.82 -9.12
N ALA A 159 -3.75 -3.15 -10.32
CA ALA A 159 -2.85 -3.00 -11.47
C ALA A 159 -3.40 -1.98 -12.43
#